data_55d6b501ec3c460a9b590c84a90ac4e7
#
_entry.id   55d6b501ec3c460a9b590c84a90ac4e7
#
_cell.length_a   1.000
_cell.length_b   1.000
_cell.length_c   1.000
_cell.angle_alpha   90.00
_cell.angle_beta   90.00
_cell.angle_gamma   90.00
#
_symmetry.space_group_name_H-M   'P 1'
#
loop_
_entity.id
_entity.type
_entity.pdbx_description
1 polymer ?
#
loop_
_entity_poly.entity_id
_entity_poly.type
_entity_poly.pdbx_seq_one_letter_code
_entity_poly.pdbx_strand_id
1 'polypeptide(L)'
;TLYAHLSEIDPKISIGSKVSAGTRIGKMGRSASYSIARPQAHLHFEIGLRLSDSFNSWYKTKRYKQKNLFGNYNGLNLVGFDPLAFFYDAKNGKINSGFAPYIMSMPTAYVVRVYTKSTPDFVKIYPALVDSVGQTCGWDIYFTWYGLPQKFERIKDPRPGAKEGEIEIVKYNPSQLNRKCRRFVVLDSNGNPKITDSLKDMLKRIFP
;
A
#
# COMPACT_ATOMS: atom_id res chain seq x y z
N THR A 1 3.50 0.27 -11.49
CA THR A 1 4.17 1.59 -11.66
C THR A 1 3.19 2.60 -12.25
N LEU A 2 3.33 3.86 -11.86
CA LEU A 2 2.59 4.99 -12.40
C LEU A 2 3.59 5.97 -13.05
N TYR A 3 3.25 6.43 -14.24
CA TYR A 3 3.91 7.55 -14.92
C TYR A 3 2.86 8.61 -15.17
N ALA A 4 2.94 9.76 -14.48
CA ALA A 4 1.92 10.80 -14.58
C ALA A 4 2.50 12.14 -15.02
N HIS A 5 1.61 13.13 -15.20
CA HIS A 5 1.89 14.46 -15.76
C HIS A 5 2.44 14.41 -17.20
N LEU A 6 2.14 13.35 -17.96
CA LEU A 6 2.53 13.26 -19.35
C LEU A 6 1.74 14.29 -20.18
N SER A 7 2.42 14.95 -21.14
CA SER A 7 1.76 15.80 -22.14
C SER A 7 1.20 14.98 -23.31
N GLU A 8 1.77 13.79 -23.53
CA GLU A 8 1.45 12.92 -24.64
C GLU A 8 1.79 11.48 -24.28
N ILE A 9 0.92 10.54 -24.64
CA ILE A 9 1.25 9.10 -24.65
C ILE A 9 1.76 8.77 -26.05
N ASP A 10 2.84 7.99 -26.16
CA ASP A 10 3.37 7.62 -27.47
C ASP A 10 2.30 6.88 -28.28
N PRO A 11 2.00 7.28 -29.53
CA PRO A 11 0.94 6.69 -30.35
C PRO A 11 1.09 5.17 -30.59
N LYS A 12 2.31 4.64 -30.41
CA LYS A 12 2.59 3.20 -30.54
C LYS A 12 2.22 2.43 -29.27
N ILE A 13 1.86 3.11 -28.18
CA ILE A 13 1.52 2.50 -26.90
C ILE A 13 0.01 2.47 -26.72
N SER A 14 -0.52 1.29 -26.46
CA SER A 14 -1.94 1.05 -26.16
C SER A 14 -2.08 0.15 -24.93
N ILE A 15 -3.31 0.02 -24.42
CA ILE A 15 -3.60 -0.91 -23.31
C ILE A 15 -3.19 -2.33 -23.72
N GLY A 16 -2.38 -3.00 -22.91
CA GLY A 16 -1.84 -4.32 -23.16
C GLY A 16 -0.53 -4.34 -23.96
N SER A 17 0.00 -3.19 -24.40
CA SER A 17 1.31 -3.14 -25.07
C SER A 17 2.41 -3.69 -24.14
N LYS A 18 3.24 -4.59 -24.66
CA LYS A 18 4.48 -5.03 -23.99
C LYS A 18 5.57 -4.02 -24.30
N VAL A 19 6.26 -3.56 -23.26
CA VAL A 19 7.37 -2.59 -23.37
C VAL A 19 8.63 -3.18 -22.75
N SER A 20 9.77 -2.85 -23.30
CA SER A 20 11.10 -3.17 -22.75
C SER A 20 11.69 -1.95 -22.02
N ALA A 21 12.72 -2.17 -21.23
CA ALA A 21 13.49 -1.08 -20.64
C ALA A 21 13.99 -0.13 -21.72
N GLY A 22 13.83 1.18 -21.54
CA GLY A 22 14.19 2.21 -22.53
C GLY A 22 13.12 2.48 -23.59
N THR A 23 12.03 1.71 -23.67
CA THR A 23 10.93 2.03 -24.59
C THR A 23 10.31 3.38 -24.21
N ARG A 24 10.22 4.30 -25.17
CA ARG A 24 9.50 5.57 -24.97
C ARG A 24 8.01 5.28 -24.85
N ILE A 25 7.41 5.62 -23.72
CA ILE A 25 5.98 5.45 -23.44
C ILE A 25 5.18 6.74 -23.59
N GLY A 26 5.85 7.89 -23.59
CA GLY A 26 5.21 9.20 -23.69
C GLY A 26 6.19 10.35 -23.57
N LYS A 27 5.66 11.53 -23.42
CA LYS A 27 6.41 12.78 -23.27
C LYS A 27 6.07 13.42 -21.93
N MET A 28 7.09 13.78 -21.17
CA MET A 28 6.89 14.51 -19.92
C MET A 28 6.14 15.82 -20.17
N GLY A 29 5.29 16.19 -19.25
CA GLY A 29 4.51 17.40 -19.32
C GLY A 29 4.09 17.93 -17.96
N ARG A 30 2.85 18.42 -17.88
CA ARG A 30 2.27 19.01 -16.68
C ARG A 30 0.76 18.79 -16.58
N SER A 31 0.27 17.69 -17.15
CA SER A 31 -1.15 17.34 -17.09
C SER A 31 -1.57 17.00 -15.66
N ALA A 32 -2.60 17.65 -15.15
CA ALA A 32 -3.17 17.41 -13.82
C ALA A 32 -4.62 17.94 -13.79
N SER A 33 -5.36 17.61 -12.73
CA SER A 33 -6.68 18.20 -12.45
C SER A 33 -6.61 19.65 -11.93
N TYR A 34 -5.41 20.14 -11.68
CA TYR A 34 -5.07 21.49 -11.27
C TYR A 34 -3.98 22.07 -12.18
N SER A 35 -3.72 23.38 -12.11
CA SER A 35 -2.70 24.00 -12.94
C SER A 35 -1.30 23.78 -12.36
N ILE A 36 -0.41 23.17 -13.15
CA ILE A 36 1.04 23.10 -12.87
C ILE A 36 1.70 24.14 -13.77
N ALA A 37 2.50 25.06 -13.19
CA ALA A 37 3.23 26.07 -13.94
C ALA A 37 4.25 25.42 -14.90
N ARG A 38 4.47 26.01 -16.05
CA ARG A 38 5.36 25.47 -17.09
C ARG A 38 6.79 25.17 -16.61
N PRO A 39 7.43 26.02 -15.78
CA PRO A 39 8.75 25.71 -15.20
C PRO A 39 8.74 24.55 -14.19
N GLN A 40 7.58 24.16 -13.71
CA GLN A 40 7.39 23.06 -12.76
C GLN A 40 6.98 21.74 -13.44
N ALA A 41 7.07 21.67 -14.77
CA ALA A 41 6.81 20.42 -15.50
C ALA A 41 7.76 19.31 -15.02
N HIS A 42 7.22 18.17 -14.68
CA HIS A 42 7.99 17.03 -14.15
C HIS A 42 7.30 15.69 -14.47
N LEU A 43 8.07 14.62 -14.38
CA LEU A 43 7.54 13.28 -14.38
C LEU A 43 7.17 12.88 -12.94
N HIS A 44 5.92 12.53 -12.72
CA HIS A 44 5.49 11.87 -11.49
C HIS A 44 5.61 10.36 -11.69
N PHE A 45 6.50 9.73 -10.94
CA PHE A 45 6.75 8.29 -11.02
C PHE A 45 6.49 7.62 -9.68
N GLU A 46 5.69 6.54 -9.68
CA GLU A 46 5.40 5.75 -8.49
C GLU A 46 5.63 4.25 -8.74
N ILE A 47 6.08 3.56 -7.70
CA ILE A 47 6.01 2.11 -7.58
C ILE A 47 5.10 1.80 -6.40
N GLY A 48 4.08 0.97 -6.60
CA GLY A 48 3.12 0.68 -5.55
C GLY A 48 2.45 -0.67 -5.70
N LEU A 49 1.86 -1.12 -4.61
CA LEU A 49 1.05 -2.32 -4.49
C LEU A 49 -0.44 -1.93 -4.39
N ARG A 50 -1.29 -2.76 -4.95
CA ARG A 50 -2.74 -2.63 -4.90
C ARG A 50 -3.28 -3.27 -3.62
N LEU A 51 -4.11 -2.56 -2.87
CA LEU A 51 -4.62 -3.06 -1.59
C LEU A 51 -5.71 -4.13 -1.77
N SER A 52 -6.57 -3.98 -2.79
CA SER A 52 -7.74 -4.86 -2.98
C SER A 52 -8.17 -4.92 -4.44
N ASP A 53 -8.69 -6.06 -4.87
CA ASP A 53 -9.39 -6.22 -6.13
C ASP A 53 -10.89 -5.92 -6.01
N SER A 54 -11.42 -5.83 -4.79
CA SER A 54 -12.80 -5.44 -4.46
C SER A 54 -12.98 -3.94 -4.27
N PHE A 55 -11.96 -3.13 -4.61
CA PHE A 55 -11.93 -1.68 -4.37
C PHE A 55 -13.13 -0.92 -4.95
N ASN A 56 -13.62 -1.30 -6.14
CA ASN A 56 -14.77 -0.66 -6.75
C ASN A 56 -16.05 -0.77 -5.90
N SER A 57 -16.25 -1.92 -5.24
CA SER A 57 -17.36 -2.14 -4.32
C SER A 57 -17.21 -1.26 -3.08
N TRP A 58 -16.03 -1.23 -2.48
CA TRP A 58 -15.72 -0.33 -1.36
C TRP A 58 -15.90 1.15 -1.74
N TYR A 59 -15.43 1.59 -2.93
CA TYR A 59 -15.55 2.97 -3.40
C TYR A 59 -17.01 3.43 -3.49
N LYS A 60 -17.91 2.56 -3.98
CA LYS A 60 -19.35 2.83 -4.05
C LYS A 60 -19.97 3.09 -2.68
N THR A 61 -19.49 2.42 -1.62
CA THR A 61 -20.02 2.63 -0.26
C THR A 61 -19.69 4.01 0.31
N LYS A 62 -18.63 4.66 -0.19
CA LYS A 62 -18.15 5.97 0.29
C LYS A 62 -18.94 7.15 -0.26
N ARG A 63 -19.82 6.95 -1.25
CA ARG A 63 -20.65 8.02 -1.87
C ARG A 63 -19.85 9.25 -2.32
N TYR A 64 -18.62 9.03 -2.85
CA TYR A 64 -17.82 10.11 -3.42
C TYR A 64 -18.58 10.77 -4.58
N LYS A 65 -18.49 12.12 -4.69
CA LYS A 65 -19.08 12.89 -5.80
C LYS A 65 -18.50 12.50 -7.16
N GLN A 66 -17.23 12.13 -7.20
CA GLN A 66 -16.53 11.73 -8.43
C GLN A 66 -16.66 10.23 -8.64
N LYS A 67 -16.85 9.82 -9.90
CA LYS A 67 -16.80 8.41 -10.30
C LYS A 67 -15.35 7.90 -10.21
N ASN A 68 -15.19 6.62 -9.88
CA ASN A 68 -13.89 5.96 -9.97
C ASN A 68 -13.56 5.68 -11.45
N LEU A 69 -12.70 6.50 -12.05
CA LEU A 69 -12.28 6.36 -13.45
C LEU A 69 -11.11 5.38 -13.64
N PHE A 70 -10.41 5.01 -12.57
CA PHE A 70 -9.19 4.22 -12.62
C PHE A 70 -9.36 2.78 -12.11
N GLY A 71 -10.59 2.40 -11.76
CA GLY A 71 -10.87 1.05 -11.25
C GLY A 71 -10.01 0.73 -10.03
N ASN A 72 -9.38 -0.44 -10.03
CA ASN A 72 -8.50 -0.90 -8.97
C ASN A 72 -7.14 -0.15 -8.91
N TYR A 73 -6.83 0.67 -9.92
CA TYR A 73 -5.61 1.51 -9.95
C TYR A 73 -5.85 2.94 -9.47
N ASN A 74 -6.98 3.21 -8.83
CA ASN A 74 -7.22 4.46 -8.14
C ASN A 74 -6.21 4.65 -7.00
N GLY A 75 -5.66 5.86 -6.84
CA GLY A 75 -4.65 6.16 -5.83
C GLY A 75 -5.06 5.85 -4.39
N LEU A 76 -6.38 5.82 -4.07
CA LEU A 76 -6.86 5.37 -2.76
C LEU A 76 -6.67 3.86 -2.55
N ASN A 77 -6.51 3.08 -3.59
CA ASN A 77 -6.27 1.64 -3.55
C ASN A 77 -4.80 1.27 -3.70
N LEU A 78 -3.92 2.25 -3.82
CA LEU A 78 -2.50 2.03 -4.00
C LEU A 78 -1.73 2.45 -2.75
N VAL A 79 -0.72 1.68 -2.41
CA VAL A 79 0.29 2.02 -1.42
C VAL A 79 1.66 1.89 -2.05
N GLY A 80 2.40 2.99 -2.05
CA GLY A 80 3.72 3.07 -2.68
C GLY A 80 4.86 2.94 -1.69
N PHE A 81 6.07 2.88 -2.22
CA PHE A 81 7.32 2.99 -1.50
C PHE A 81 8.32 3.82 -2.32
N ASP A 82 9.44 4.20 -1.73
CA ASP A 82 10.44 5.07 -2.37
C ASP A 82 11.07 4.39 -3.60
N PRO A 83 10.80 4.88 -4.83
CA PRO A 83 11.36 4.29 -6.04
C PRO A 83 12.88 4.48 -6.15
N LEU A 84 13.43 5.58 -5.63
CA LEU A 84 14.87 5.84 -5.68
C LEU A 84 15.61 4.87 -4.77
N ALA A 85 15.13 4.67 -3.54
CA ALA A 85 15.67 3.67 -2.63
C ALA A 85 15.59 2.26 -3.24
N PHE A 86 14.46 1.92 -3.88
CA PHE A 86 14.29 0.64 -4.57
C PHE A 86 15.32 0.43 -5.68
N PHE A 87 15.52 1.39 -6.57
CA PHE A 87 16.50 1.27 -7.66
C PHE A 87 17.94 1.24 -7.15
N TYR A 88 18.24 2.01 -6.10
CA TYR A 88 19.55 1.95 -5.44
C TYR A 88 19.81 0.56 -4.85
N ASP A 89 18.87 0.00 -4.14
CA ASP A 89 18.96 -1.33 -3.53
C ASP A 89 19.03 -2.44 -4.58
N ALA A 90 18.28 -2.29 -5.69
CA ALA A 90 18.36 -3.21 -6.83
C ALA A 90 19.76 -3.22 -7.45
N LYS A 91 20.34 -2.03 -7.69
CA LYS A 91 21.71 -1.90 -8.22
C LYS A 91 22.77 -2.53 -7.29
N ASN A 92 22.54 -2.49 -5.98
CA ASN A 92 23.46 -3.05 -4.98
C ASN A 92 23.14 -4.52 -4.63
N GLY A 93 22.30 -5.20 -5.40
CA GLY A 93 22.02 -6.63 -5.23
C GLY A 93 21.12 -6.98 -4.05
N LYS A 94 20.53 -6.02 -3.34
CA LYS A 94 19.67 -6.28 -2.17
C LYS A 94 18.32 -6.91 -2.51
N ILE A 95 17.94 -6.94 -3.81
CA ILE A 95 16.67 -7.49 -4.28
C ILE A 95 16.87 -8.88 -4.94
N ASN A 96 18.05 -9.45 -4.90
CA ASN A 96 18.37 -10.71 -5.58
C ASN A 96 17.53 -11.90 -5.07
N SER A 97 17.06 -11.87 -3.82
CA SER A 97 16.15 -12.88 -3.25
C SER A 97 14.69 -12.70 -3.68
N GLY A 98 14.38 -11.67 -4.47
CA GLY A 98 13.05 -11.36 -4.98
C GLY A 98 12.34 -10.22 -4.27
N PHE A 99 11.20 -9.83 -4.82
CA PHE A 99 10.47 -8.64 -4.39
C PHE A 99 9.78 -8.80 -3.01
N ALA A 100 9.20 -9.98 -2.72
CA ALA A 100 8.54 -10.22 -1.44
C ALA A 100 9.52 -10.19 -0.26
N PRO A 101 10.68 -10.89 -0.28
CA PRO A 101 11.71 -10.74 0.73
C PRO A 101 12.20 -9.29 0.91
N TYR A 102 12.33 -8.53 -0.18
CA TYR A 102 12.69 -7.12 -0.10
C TYR A 102 11.65 -6.30 0.68
N ILE A 103 10.35 -6.46 0.36
CA ILE A 103 9.27 -5.79 1.10
C ILE A 103 9.27 -6.19 2.57
N MET A 104 9.44 -7.48 2.88
CA MET A 104 9.49 -7.99 4.26
C MET A 104 10.70 -7.47 5.05
N SER A 105 11.79 -7.11 4.40
CA SER A 105 13.01 -6.59 5.03
C SER A 105 12.95 -5.10 5.40
N MET A 106 11.95 -4.37 4.91
CA MET A 106 11.80 -2.95 5.22
C MET A 106 11.53 -2.72 6.71
N PRO A 107 11.95 -1.60 7.31
CA PRO A 107 11.71 -1.33 8.73
C PRO A 107 10.22 -1.32 9.10
N THR A 108 9.83 -2.19 10.02
CA THR A 108 8.46 -2.24 10.56
C THR A 108 8.25 -1.09 11.54
N ALA A 109 7.18 -0.33 11.32
CA ALA A 109 6.79 0.75 12.22
C ALA A 109 5.76 0.30 13.26
N TYR A 110 4.82 -0.55 12.88
CA TYR A 110 3.81 -1.08 13.78
C TYR A 110 3.24 -2.40 13.25
N VAL A 111 2.70 -3.20 14.16
CA VAL A 111 1.98 -4.44 13.85
C VAL A 111 0.55 -4.30 14.37
N VAL A 112 -0.40 -4.51 13.49
CA VAL A 112 -1.83 -4.47 13.78
C VAL A 112 -2.40 -5.86 13.72
N ARG A 113 -3.09 -6.25 14.78
CA ARG A 113 -3.87 -7.48 14.84
C ARG A 113 -5.31 -7.19 14.44
N VAL A 114 -5.84 -8.01 13.54
CA VAL A 114 -7.25 -8.00 13.14
C VAL A 114 -7.83 -9.38 13.40
N TYR A 115 -8.81 -9.47 14.28
CA TYR A 115 -9.51 -10.73 14.58
C TYR A 115 -10.58 -11.00 13.52
N THR A 116 -10.26 -11.87 12.57
CA THR A 116 -11.20 -12.28 11.52
C THR A 116 -10.74 -13.57 10.86
N LYS A 117 -11.69 -14.39 10.44
CA LYS A 117 -11.42 -15.60 9.64
C LYS A 117 -11.29 -15.28 8.14
N SER A 118 -11.66 -14.08 7.73
CA SER A 118 -11.61 -13.66 6.33
C SER A 118 -10.17 -13.56 5.84
N THR A 119 -9.92 -14.02 4.63
CA THR A 119 -8.61 -13.84 3.97
C THR A 119 -8.56 -12.44 3.37
N PRO A 120 -7.55 -11.60 3.72
CA PRO A 120 -7.41 -10.27 3.16
C PRO A 120 -7.26 -10.29 1.64
N ASP A 121 -7.86 -9.36 0.92
CA ASP A 121 -7.67 -9.23 -0.53
C ASP A 121 -6.20 -9.00 -0.90
N PHE A 122 -5.48 -8.25 -0.08
CA PHE A 122 -4.05 -8.02 -0.27
C PHE A 122 -3.26 -9.34 -0.29
N VAL A 123 -3.59 -10.29 0.60
CA VAL A 123 -2.96 -11.62 0.66
C VAL A 123 -3.32 -12.47 -0.57
N LYS A 124 -4.56 -12.36 -1.08
CA LYS A 124 -4.95 -13.05 -2.31
C LYS A 124 -4.15 -12.56 -3.52
N ILE A 125 -3.84 -11.25 -3.55
CA ILE A 125 -3.04 -10.62 -4.62
C ILE A 125 -1.54 -10.93 -4.45
N TYR A 126 -1.04 -10.94 -3.20
CA TYR A 126 0.38 -11.11 -2.88
C TYR A 126 0.61 -12.25 -1.87
N PRO A 127 0.36 -13.51 -2.26
CA PRO A 127 0.46 -14.65 -1.33
C PRO A 127 1.87 -14.88 -0.79
N ALA A 128 2.91 -14.39 -1.46
CA ALA A 128 4.29 -14.48 -0.99
C ALA A 128 4.59 -13.60 0.25
N LEU A 129 3.67 -12.73 0.68
CA LEU A 129 3.80 -11.91 1.89
C LEU A 129 3.14 -12.56 3.12
N VAL A 130 2.76 -13.82 3.03
CA VAL A 130 2.20 -14.60 4.14
C VAL A 130 3.23 -15.62 4.63
N ASP A 131 3.39 -15.71 5.93
CA ASP A 131 4.39 -16.59 6.56
C ASP A 131 4.02 -18.08 6.58
N SER A 132 2.72 -18.39 6.50
CA SER A 132 2.25 -19.78 6.64
C SER A 132 0.93 -20.01 5.90
N VAL A 133 0.60 -21.29 5.68
CA VAL A 133 -0.71 -21.76 5.20
C VAL A 133 -1.53 -22.33 6.35
N GLY A 134 -2.86 -22.38 6.22
CA GLY A 134 -3.75 -23.02 7.18
C GLY A 134 -4.91 -22.12 7.64
N GLN A 135 -5.64 -22.60 8.65
CA GLN A 135 -6.74 -21.87 9.27
C GLN A 135 -6.22 -20.70 10.11
N THR A 136 -7.04 -19.69 10.27
CA THR A 136 -6.73 -18.51 11.08
C THR A 136 -7.94 -18.03 11.85
N CYS A 137 -7.68 -17.44 13.02
CA CYS A 137 -8.65 -16.67 13.81
C CYS A 137 -8.40 -15.16 13.67
N GLY A 138 -7.38 -14.76 12.92
CA GLY A 138 -7.02 -13.37 12.70
C GLY A 138 -5.68 -13.25 12.01
N TRP A 139 -5.23 -12.00 11.89
CA TRP A 139 -4.02 -11.65 11.18
C TRP A 139 -3.20 -10.61 11.95
N ASP A 140 -1.92 -10.85 12.14
CA ASP A 140 -0.95 -9.84 12.51
C ASP A 140 -0.35 -9.28 11.22
N ILE A 141 -0.58 -8.00 10.98
CA ILE A 141 -0.18 -7.29 9.78
C ILE A 141 0.94 -6.32 10.13
N TYR A 142 2.08 -6.53 9.53
CA TYR A 142 3.27 -5.70 9.69
C TYR A 142 3.23 -4.54 8.70
N PHE A 143 3.44 -3.32 9.17
CA PHE A 143 3.38 -2.12 8.33
C PHE A 143 4.67 -1.30 8.43
N THR A 144 5.07 -0.72 7.31
CA THR A 144 6.00 0.42 7.31
C THR A 144 5.32 1.66 7.90
N TRP A 145 6.09 2.70 8.20
CA TRP A 145 5.57 3.97 8.72
C TRP A 145 4.61 4.70 7.76
N TYR A 146 4.73 4.47 6.45
CA TYR A 146 3.86 5.03 5.42
C TYR A 146 2.71 4.11 5.02
N GLY A 147 2.51 3.00 5.72
CA GLY A 147 1.34 2.15 5.61
C GLY A 147 1.43 1.05 4.56
N LEU A 148 2.63 0.70 4.06
CA LEU A 148 2.80 -0.47 3.22
C LEU A 148 2.68 -1.74 4.07
N PRO A 149 1.72 -2.64 3.79
CA PRO A 149 1.69 -3.96 4.40
C PRO A 149 2.89 -4.77 3.90
N GLN A 150 3.72 -5.25 4.84
CA GLN A 150 4.97 -5.96 4.53
C GLN A 150 4.84 -7.47 4.65
N LYS A 151 4.09 -7.91 5.65
CA LYS A 151 3.97 -9.31 6.03
C LYS A 151 2.64 -9.53 6.74
N PHE A 152 2.08 -10.73 6.55
CA PHE A 152 0.88 -11.20 7.23
C PHE A 152 1.18 -12.50 7.95
N GLU A 153 0.95 -12.54 9.26
CA GLU A 153 1.06 -13.73 10.09
C GLU A 153 -0.33 -14.18 10.54
N ARG A 154 -0.60 -15.48 10.46
CA ARG A 154 -1.86 -16.06 10.89
C ARG A 154 -1.91 -16.21 12.40
N ILE A 155 -3.02 -15.85 13.01
CA ILE A 155 -3.27 -16.08 14.43
C ILE A 155 -4.01 -17.41 14.56
N LYS A 156 -3.41 -18.36 15.29
CA LYS A 156 -4.03 -19.67 15.57
C LYS A 156 -4.90 -19.60 16.81
N ASP A 157 -4.41 -18.93 17.85
CA ASP A 157 -5.07 -18.82 19.15
C ASP A 157 -5.47 -17.37 19.43
N PRO A 158 -6.76 -17.02 19.31
CA PRO A 158 -7.21 -15.67 19.57
C PRO A 158 -7.17 -15.36 21.09
N ARG A 159 -7.00 -14.09 21.42
CA ARG A 159 -7.17 -13.63 22.81
C ARG A 159 -8.57 -14.01 23.33
N PRO A 160 -8.72 -14.52 24.57
CA PRO A 160 -10.02 -14.78 25.16
C PRO A 160 -10.93 -13.53 25.10
N GLY A 161 -12.16 -13.72 24.58
CA GLY A 161 -13.12 -12.62 24.44
C GLY A 161 -12.91 -11.70 23.24
N ALA A 162 -11.94 -11.97 22.37
CA ALA A 162 -11.76 -11.21 21.12
C ALA A 162 -12.98 -11.35 20.21
N LYS A 163 -13.43 -10.24 19.63
CA LYS A 163 -14.60 -10.17 18.76
C LYS A 163 -14.18 -10.14 17.29
N GLU A 164 -15.02 -10.69 16.42
CA GLU A 164 -14.85 -10.57 14.97
C GLU A 164 -14.77 -9.09 14.57
N GLY A 165 -13.75 -8.72 13.76
CA GLY A 165 -13.50 -7.35 13.34
C GLY A 165 -12.79 -6.46 14.37
N GLU A 166 -12.48 -6.98 15.57
CA GLU A 166 -11.71 -6.22 16.56
C GLU A 166 -10.28 -5.99 16.06
N ILE A 167 -9.75 -4.80 16.35
CA ILE A 167 -8.43 -4.35 15.89
C ILE A 167 -7.62 -3.86 17.08
N GLU A 168 -6.38 -4.34 17.21
CA GLU A 168 -5.45 -3.87 18.25
C GLU A 168 -4.03 -3.68 17.69
N ILE A 169 -3.24 -2.80 18.34
CA ILE A 169 -1.81 -2.65 18.04
C ILE A 169 -1.05 -3.58 18.98
N VAL A 170 -0.37 -4.59 18.42
CA VAL A 170 0.38 -5.56 19.22
C VAL A 170 1.86 -5.21 19.35
N LYS A 171 2.38 -4.39 18.41
CA LYS A 171 3.76 -3.92 18.44
C LYS A 171 3.88 -2.59 17.71
N TYR A 172 4.77 -1.72 18.18
CA TYR A 172 5.11 -0.48 17.48
C TYR A 172 6.55 -0.04 17.77
N ASN A 173 7.10 0.76 16.85
CA ASN A 173 8.43 1.35 16.96
C ASN A 173 8.29 2.88 16.98
N PRO A 174 8.49 3.54 18.15
CA PRO A 174 8.35 4.99 18.28
C PRO A 174 9.22 5.78 17.30
N SER A 175 10.44 5.31 17.01
CA SER A 175 11.36 5.99 16.08
C SER A 175 10.83 6.01 14.64
N GLN A 176 10.05 5.00 14.23
CA GLN A 176 9.42 4.94 12.93
C GLN A 176 8.10 5.72 12.88
N LEU A 177 7.41 5.92 14.01
CA LEU A 177 6.15 6.67 14.08
C LEU A 177 6.36 8.19 14.08
N ASN A 178 7.54 8.67 14.46
CA ASN A 178 7.84 10.11 14.53
C ASN A 178 8.16 10.72 13.15
N ARG A 179 7.37 10.36 12.10
CA ARG A 179 7.50 10.87 10.73
C ARG A 179 6.36 11.84 10.41
N LYS A 180 6.66 12.91 9.66
CA LYS A 180 5.71 14.02 9.40
C LYS A 180 4.61 13.69 8.38
N CYS A 181 4.75 12.66 7.56
CA CYS A 181 3.75 12.26 6.55
C CYS A 181 2.66 11.38 7.15
N ARG A 182 1.70 10.92 6.37
CA ARG A 182 0.49 10.18 6.78
C ARG A 182 0.68 9.36 8.05
N ARG A 183 -0.10 9.68 9.09
CA ARG A 183 -0.06 8.98 10.37
C ARG A 183 -1.19 7.97 10.42
N PHE A 184 -0.86 6.69 10.36
CA PHE A 184 -1.80 5.58 10.53
C PHE A 184 -1.93 5.16 12.00
N VAL A 185 -0.81 5.28 12.73
CA VAL A 185 -0.74 5.11 14.18
C VAL A 185 -0.08 6.36 14.75
N VAL A 186 -0.66 6.90 15.83
CA VAL A 186 -0.15 8.05 16.55
C VAL A 186 0.07 7.67 18.02
N LEU A 187 0.98 8.35 18.70
CA LEU A 187 1.12 8.21 20.15
C LEU A 187 0.25 9.27 20.85
N ASP A 188 -0.45 8.87 21.91
CA ASP A 188 -1.15 9.82 22.80
C ASP A 188 -0.17 10.54 23.73
N SER A 189 -0.70 11.40 24.61
CA SER A 189 0.10 12.15 25.60
C SER A 189 0.89 11.27 26.57
N ASN A 190 0.47 10.02 26.74
CA ASN A 190 1.11 9.04 27.62
C ASN A 190 2.08 8.11 26.88
N GLY A 191 2.26 8.32 25.56
CA GLY A 191 3.11 7.48 24.69
C GLY A 191 2.43 6.19 24.22
N ASN A 192 1.14 6.00 24.46
CA ASN A 192 0.41 4.81 24.01
C ASN A 192 0.00 4.94 22.54
N PRO A 193 0.12 3.87 21.74
CA PRO A 193 -0.24 3.91 20.33
C PRO A 193 -1.77 3.92 20.14
N LYS A 194 -2.25 4.79 19.24
CA LYS A 194 -3.66 4.87 18.83
C LYS A 194 -3.81 4.69 17.34
N ILE A 195 -4.79 3.88 16.95
CA ILE A 195 -5.20 3.64 15.56
C ILE A 195 -5.98 4.86 15.08
N THR A 196 -5.57 5.42 13.93
CA THR A 196 -6.28 6.52 13.28
C THR A 196 -7.39 6.02 12.34
N ASP A 197 -8.29 6.91 11.95
CA ASP A 197 -9.32 6.58 10.98
C ASP A 197 -8.73 6.26 9.59
N SER A 198 -7.57 6.82 9.25
CA SER A 198 -6.83 6.48 8.03
C SER A 198 -6.43 5.01 8.00
N LEU A 199 -5.98 4.45 9.14
CA LEU A 199 -5.66 3.02 9.22
C LEU A 199 -6.91 2.16 9.17
N LYS A 200 -7.97 2.53 9.90
CA LYS A 200 -9.25 1.81 9.86
C LYS A 200 -9.81 1.77 8.43
N ASP A 201 -9.73 2.87 7.69
CA ASP A 201 -10.17 2.93 6.29
C ASP A 201 -9.29 2.08 5.37
N MET A 202 -7.99 2.00 5.62
CA MET A 202 -7.09 1.11 4.88
C MET A 202 -7.44 -0.35 5.15
N LEU A 203 -7.66 -0.73 6.42
CA LEU A 203 -8.03 -2.10 6.78
C LEU A 203 -9.36 -2.52 6.14
N LYS A 204 -10.36 -1.62 6.06
CA LYS A 204 -11.62 -1.89 5.33
C LYS A 204 -11.44 -2.10 3.82
N ARG A 205 -10.32 -1.70 3.23
CA ARG A 205 -9.97 -2.02 1.84
C ARG A 205 -9.26 -3.35 1.73
N ILE A 206 -8.41 -3.65 2.70
CA ILE A 206 -7.68 -4.91 2.78
C ILE A 206 -8.64 -6.07 3.10
N PHE A 207 -9.65 -5.82 3.94
CA PHE A 207 -10.73 -6.76 4.31
C PHE A 207 -12.09 -6.19 3.85
N PRO A 208 -12.42 -6.29 2.55
CA PRO A 208 -13.64 -5.73 1.98
C PRO A 208 -14.90 -6.47 2.41
#